data_adf813eb522d601c6915767e460aaca3
#
_entry.id   adf813eb522d601c6915767e460aaca3
#
_cell.length_a   1.000
_cell.length_b   1.000
_cell.length_c   1.000
_cell.angle_alpha   90.00
_cell.angle_beta   90.00
_cell.angle_gamma   90.00
#
_symmetry.space_group_name_H-M   'P 1'
#
loop_
_entity.id
_entity.type
_entity.pdbx_description
1 polymer ?
#
loop_
_entity_poly.entity_id
_entity_poly.type
_entity_poly.pdbx_seq_one_letter_code
_entity_poly.pdbx_strand_id
1 'polypeptide(L)'
;MELEQARKRAEELRVIIEKNNRLYYDQDAPELEDFEYDALNRELKQIEAEYPELVTASSPTQHVGGTASSKFSKVTHAVKMESLQDAFSFDELREFDTRVREAGIRPEYVVEAKIDGLSVSLEYRMGQLVRGSTRGDGVVGEDVTENIMTIKDIPHELPDAPDFLEVRGEVYMPHSAFFKLKEQQELEDKTPFKNPRNAAAGSLRQKDSKITAERGLSIFVFNLQQCEGRTFKTHRETLDYIKSLGFPVSPRYSVFENIEDAIKEIEAIGEARGTLEFDIDGAVIKVNDLAARRTLGSTNKFPRWAIAFKYPPEVKESVVRNIEVTVGRTGVLTPTAVFDPIFLAGTSVSRASLHNGDIIANLGVGIGDTIKVRKAGDIIPEVIGVSARLPGSKPFAMPTTCPSCGAPVVHLQ
;
A
#
# COMPACT_ATOMS: atom_id res chain seq x y z
N MET A 1 -6.07 -1.23 -31.52
CA MET A 1 -6.03 0.27 -31.63
C MET A 1 -5.12 0.61 -32.80
N GLU A 2 -5.34 1.69 -33.54
CA GLU A 2 -4.37 2.08 -34.56
C GLU A 2 -3.14 2.73 -33.91
N LEU A 3 -1.95 2.57 -34.52
CA LEU A 3 -0.66 3.03 -33.96
C LEU A 3 -0.65 4.49 -33.52
N GLU A 4 -1.25 5.38 -34.30
CA GLU A 4 -1.29 6.82 -33.96
C GLU A 4 -2.18 7.11 -32.74
N GLN A 5 -3.28 6.38 -32.60
CA GLN A 5 -4.16 6.46 -31.41
C GLN A 5 -3.44 5.86 -30.18
N ALA A 6 -2.72 4.74 -30.36
CA ALA A 6 -1.92 4.12 -29.32
C ALA A 6 -0.82 5.06 -28.82
N ARG A 7 -0.13 5.76 -29.74
CA ARG A 7 0.90 6.77 -29.42
C ARG A 7 0.34 7.89 -28.55
N LYS A 8 -0.76 8.50 -28.99
CA LYS A 8 -1.41 9.58 -28.25
C LYS A 8 -1.84 9.13 -26.85
N ARG A 9 -2.45 7.93 -26.77
CA ARG A 9 -2.90 7.38 -25.48
C ARG A 9 -1.74 7.05 -24.54
N ALA A 10 -0.64 6.50 -25.05
CA ALA A 10 0.56 6.25 -24.27
C ALA A 10 1.18 7.54 -23.70
N GLU A 11 1.21 8.62 -24.49
CA GLU A 11 1.69 9.93 -24.04
C GLU A 11 0.81 10.50 -22.92
N GLU A 12 -0.51 10.46 -23.07
CA GLU A 12 -1.46 10.86 -22.02
C GLU A 12 -1.26 10.07 -20.73
N LEU A 13 -1.16 8.73 -20.82
CA LEU A 13 -0.96 7.86 -19.68
C LEU A 13 0.36 8.15 -18.96
N ARG A 14 1.46 8.37 -19.67
CA ARG A 14 2.74 8.72 -19.07
C ARG A 14 2.65 9.99 -18.23
N VAL A 15 2.02 11.05 -18.77
CA VAL A 15 1.85 12.32 -18.05
C VAL A 15 1.03 12.11 -16.76
N ILE A 16 -0.07 11.37 -16.83
CA ILE A 16 -0.93 11.10 -15.66
C ILE A 16 -0.17 10.25 -14.62
N ILE A 17 0.51 9.18 -15.06
CA ILE A 17 1.24 8.28 -14.16
C ILE A 17 2.42 9.01 -13.51
N GLU A 18 3.21 9.81 -14.27
CA GLU A 18 4.31 10.59 -13.71
C GLU A 18 3.85 11.66 -12.70
N LYS A 19 2.73 12.34 -13.00
CA LYS A 19 2.12 13.26 -12.03
C LYS A 19 1.79 12.53 -10.74
N ASN A 20 1.10 11.40 -10.84
CA ASN A 20 0.69 10.63 -9.67
C ASN A 20 1.87 9.98 -8.94
N ASN A 21 2.93 9.55 -9.63
CA ASN A 21 4.18 9.12 -9.01
C ASN A 21 4.75 10.20 -8.09
N ARG A 22 4.82 11.46 -8.56
CA ARG A 22 5.30 12.58 -7.74
C ARG A 22 4.40 12.84 -6.54
N LEU A 23 3.08 12.85 -6.75
CA LEU A 23 2.13 13.06 -5.66
C LEU A 23 2.20 11.93 -4.62
N TYR A 24 2.31 10.69 -5.07
CA TYR A 24 2.32 9.50 -4.23
C TYR A 24 3.64 9.29 -3.48
N TYR A 25 4.78 9.33 -4.20
CA TYR A 25 6.08 9.00 -3.61
C TYR A 25 6.80 10.21 -3.01
N ASP A 26 6.63 11.42 -3.56
CA ASP A 26 7.39 12.59 -3.17
C ASP A 26 6.61 13.54 -2.26
N GLN A 27 5.27 13.56 -2.35
CA GLN A 27 4.42 14.51 -1.62
C GLN A 27 3.46 13.85 -0.62
N ASP A 28 3.38 12.50 -0.61
CA ASP A 28 2.48 11.72 0.25
C ASP A 28 0.99 12.15 0.14
N ALA A 29 0.61 12.70 -1.03
CA ALA A 29 -0.70 13.26 -1.32
C ALA A 29 -1.26 12.76 -2.67
N PRO A 30 -1.52 11.45 -2.84
CA PRO A 30 -2.03 10.90 -4.09
C PRO A 30 -3.41 11.47 -4.42
N GLU A 31 -3.63 11.79 -5.72
CA GLU A 31 -4.94 12.16 -6.24
C GLU A 31 -5.76 10.92 -6.64
N LEU A 32 -5.08 9.87 -7.13
CA LEU A 32 -5.70 8.60 -7.52
C LEU A 32 -5.64 7.58 -6.38
N GLU A 33 -6.62 6.71 -6.35
CA GLU A 33 -6.58 5.49 -5.56
C GLU A 33 -5.60 4.47 -6.17
N ASP A 34 -5.05 3.57 -5.36
CA ASP A 34 -4.04 2.60 -5.80
C ASP A 34 -4.53 1.76 -6.99
N PHE A 35 -5.80 1.32 -6.98
CA PHE A 35 -6.36 0.53 -8.07
C PHE A 35 -6.54 1.34 -9.37
N GLU A 36 -6.84 2.64 -9.29
CA GLU A 36 -6.93 3.52 -10.46
C GLU A 36 -5.54 3.72 -11.07
N TYR A 37 -4.55 3.97 -10.22
CA TYR A 37 -3.15 4.07 -10.63
C TYR A 37 -2.65 2.76 -11.27
N ASP A 38 -2.95 1.60 -10.66
CA ASP A 38 -2.58 0.29 -11.17
C ASP A 38 -3.26 0.00 -12.53
N ALA A 39 -4.52 0.42 -12.72
CA ALA A 39 -5.23 0.29 -13.99
C ALA A 39 -4.57 1.09 -15.12
N LEU A 40 -4.16 2.35 -14.85
CA LEU A 40 -3.46 3.19 -15.82
C LEU A 40 -2.07 2.61 -16.20
N ASN A 41 -1.33 2.11 -15.21
CA ASN A 41 -0.05 1.43 -15.46
C ASN A 41 -0.22 0.17 -16.31
N ARG A 42 -1.28 -0.60 -16.06
CA ARG A 42 -1.60 -1.80 -16.83
C ARG A 42 -1.94 -1.44 -18.28
N GLU A 43 -2.77 -0.42 -18.49
CA GLU A 43 -3.10 0.06 -19.83
C GLU A 43 -1.84 0.48 -20.61
N LEU A 44 -0.94 1.25 -19.97
CA LEU A 44 0.32 1.65 -20.59
C LEU A 44 1.20 0.45 -20.95
N LYS A 45 1.34 -0.53 -20.05
CA LYS A 45 2.10 -1.76 -20.30
C LYS A 45 1.52 -2.56 -21.48
N GLN A 46 0.19 -2.65 -21.60
CA GLN A 46 -0.47 -3.32 -22.71
C GLN A 46 -0.19 -2.62 -24.05
N ILE A 47 -0.30 -1.29 -24.08
CA ILE A 47 0.03 -0.51 -25.28
C ILE A 47 1.51 -0.70 -25.69
N GLU A 48 2.44 -0.64 -24.73
CA GLU A 48 3.86 -0.83 -24.98
C GLU A 48 4.22 -2.26 -25.38
N ALA A 49 3.45 -3.26 -24.96
CA ALA A 49 3.60 -4.65 -25.40
C ALA A 49 3.08 -4.87 -26.83
N GLU A 50 1.96 -4.22 -27.19
CA GLU A 50 1.37 -4.30 -28.54
C GLU A 50 2.19 -3.48 -29.57
N TYR A 51 2.78 -2.36 -29.12
CA TYR A 51 3.58 -1.43 -29.95
C TYR A 51 4.95 -1.17 -29.30
N PRO A 52 5.92 -2.10 -29.45
CA PRO A 52 7.24 -1.97 -28.82
C PRO A 52 8.01 -0.71 -29.20
N GLU A 53 7.74 -0.13 -30.38
CA GLU A 53 8.33 1.12 -30.86
C GLU A 53 7.87 2.36 -30.06
N LEU A 54 6.82 2.25 -29.25
CA LEU A 54 6.35 3.31 -28.35
C LEU A 54 7.06 3.28 -27.00
N VAL A 55 7.82 2.23 -26.68
CA VAL A 55 8.58 2.17 -25.42
C VAL A 55 9.68 3.23 -25.43
N THR A 56 9.71 4.09 -24.44
CA THR A 56 10.78 5.08 -24.25
C THR A 56 11.59 4.77 -23.00
N ALA A 57 12.86 5.15 -23.00
CA ALA A 57 13.72 5.00 -21.81
C ALA A 57 13.19 5.76 -20.59
N SER A 58 12.40 6.81 -20.79
CA SER A 58 11.75 7.61 -19.73
C SER A 58 10.36 7.10 -19.34
N SER A 59 9.84 6.02 -19.95
CA SER A 59 8.52 5.51 -19.60
C SER A 59 8.44 5.09 -18.12
N PRO A 60 7.35 5.43 -17.40
CA PRO A 60 7.13 4.98 -16.04
C PRO A 60 7.13 3.44 -15.88
N THR A 61 6.89 2.71 -16.96
CA THR A 61 6.99 1.25 -16.99
C THR A 61 8.42 0.73 -16.86
N GLN A 62 9.43 1.56 -17.17
CA GLN A 62 10.86 1.20 -17.17
C GLN A 62 11.58 1.62 -15.87
N HIS A 63 10.99 2.47 -15.03
CA HIS A 63 11.60 3.01 -13.83
C HIS A 63 10.76 2.76 -12.58
N VAL A 64 11.43 2.71 -11.43
CA VAL A 64 10.77 2.73 -10.11
C VAL A 64 10.33 4.17 -9.84
N GLY A 65 9.09 4.36 -9.39
CA GLY A 65 8.59 5.68 -8.99
C GLY A 65 9.26 6.18 -7.70
N GLY A 66 9.30 7.49 -7.54
CA GLY A 66 9.85 8.18 -6.38
C GLY A 66 11.21 8.84 -6.66
N THR A 67 11.45 9.95 -5.99
CA THR A 67 12.73 10.67 -6.01
C THR A 67 13.15 11.00 -4.58
N ALA A 68 14.47 10.99 -4.31
CA ALA A 68 14.99 11.45 -3.03
C ALA A 68 14.86 12.98 -2.93
N SER A 69 14.10 13.45 -1.93
CA SER A 69 13.89 14.88 -1.74
C SER A 69 15.17 15.59 -1.29
N SER A 70 15.18 16.91 -1.42
CA SER A 70 16.30 17.74 -0.92
C SER A 70 16.25 17.97 0.60
N LYS A 71 15.24 17.45 1.30
CA LYS A 71 15.03 17.65 2.75
C LYS A 71 16.00 16.84 3.61
N PHE A 72 16.49 15.72 3.10
CA PHE A 72 17.36 14.76 3.75
C PHE A 72 18.63 14.53 2.96
N SER A 73 19.69 14.08 3.62
CA SER A 73 20.89 13.60 2.95
C SER A 73 20.57 12.42 2.06
N LYS A 74 21.24 12.34 0.92
CA LYS A 74 21.05 11.23 -0.04
C LYS A 74 21.89 10.04 0.34
N VAL A 75 21.33 8.84 0.17
CA VAL A 75 21.99 7.56 0.37
C VAL A 75 21.94 6.77 -0.91
N THR A 76 23.09 6.38 -1.45
CA THR A 76 23.15 5.43 -2.57
C THR A 76 23.14 4.01 -2.01
N HIS A 77 22.17 3.20 -2.46
CA HIS A 77 22.03 1.82 -2.03
C HIS A 77 23.12 0.94 -2.65
N ALA A 78 23.79 0.14 -1.82
CA ALA A 78 24.76 -0.84 -2.29
C ALA A 78 24.07 -1.99 -3.07
N VAL A 79 22.88 -2.37 -2.61
CA VAL A 79 22.00 -3.31 -3.29
C VAL A 79 20.73 -2.56 -3.73
N LYS A 80 20.45 -2.57 -5.03
CA LYS A 80 19.26 -1.90 -5.58
C LYS A 80 17.98 -2.37 -4.91
N MET A 81 17.15 -1.43 -4.52
CA MET A 81 15.83 -1.69 -3.94
C MET A 81 14.77 -1.77 -5.05
N GLU A 82 14.65 -2.94 -5.63
CA GLU A 82 13.74 -3.19 -6.76
C GLU A 82 12.26 -3.13 -6.33
N SER A 83 11.40 -2.77 -7.27
CA SER A 83 9.95 -2.96 -7.16
C SER A 83 9.58 -4.40 -7.50
N LEU A 84 8.30 -4.76 -7.35
CA LEU A 84 7.78 -6.06 -7.76
C LEU A 84 6.93 -5.91 -9.03
N GLN A 85 6.87 -6.97 -9.83
CA GLN A 85 5.87 -7.10 -10.87
C GLN A 85 4.52 -7.39 -10.21
N ASP A 86 3.45 -6.70 -10.65
CA ASP A 86 2.11 -6.94 -10.17
C ASP A 86 1.41 -8.02 -11.01
N ALA A 87 0.60 -8.84 -10.35
CA ALA A 87 -0.36 -9.76 -10.93
C ALA A 87 -1.77 -9.45 -10.37
N PHE A 88 -2.78 -9.51 -11.20
CA PHE A 88 -4.17 -9.16 -10.86
C PHE A 88 -5.12 -10.34 -11.03
N SER A 89 -4.61 -11.50 -11.44
CA SER A 89 -5.34 -12.75 -11.55
C SER A 89 -4.47 -13.94 -11.17
N PHE A 90 -5.10 -15.03 -10.80
CA PHE A 90 -4.38 -16.27 -10.51
C PHE A 90 -3.74 -16.88 -11.75
N ASP A 91 -4.30 -16.62 -12.95
CA ASP A 91 -3.69 -17.06 -14.19
C ASP A 91 -2.35 -16.34 -14.44
N GLU A 92 -2.22 -15.08 -14.14
CA GLU A 92 -0.92 -14.37 -14.18
C GLU A 92 0.12 -14.97 -13.21
N LEU A 93 -0.32 -15.51 -12.05
CA LEU A 93 0.56 -16.24 -11.14
C LEU A 93 0.97 -17.62 -11.73
N ARG A 94 0.07 -18.31 -12.42
CA ARG A 94 0.39 -19.57 -13.13
C ARG A 94 1.37 -19.32 -14.28
N GLU A 95 1.22 -18.21 -14.99
CA GLU A 95 2.19 -17.78 -16.01
C GLU A 95 3.56 -17.48 -15.40
N PHE A 96 3.59 -16.84 -14.22
CA PHE A 96 4.85 -16.63 -13.47
C PHE A 96 5.51 -17.98 -13.14
N ASP A 97 4.78 -18.96 -12.61
CA ASP A 97 5.29 -20.31 -12.34
C ASP A 97 5.81 -20.98 -13.61
N THR A 98 5.10 -20.84 -14.73
CA THR A 98 5.53 -21.36 -16.03
C THR A 98 6.88 -20.78 -16.43
N ARG A 99 7.07 -19.46 -16.36
CA ARG A 99 8.34 -18.81 -16.69
C ARG A 99 9.51 -19.27 -15.79
N VAL A 100 9.24 -19.50 -14.50
CA VAL A 100 10.24 -20.00 -13.56
C VAL A 100 10.66 -21.42 -13.95
N ARG A 101 9.70 -22.29 -14.33
CA ARG A 101 9.97 -23.66 -14.75
C ARG A 101 10.67 -23.74 -16.11
N GLU A 102 10.33 -22.88 -17.06
CA GLU A 102 11.02 -22.76 -18.36
C GLU A 102 12.48 -22.37 -18.21
N ALA A 103 12.86 -21.67 -17.15
CA ALA A 103 14.25 -21.40 -16.78
C ALA A 103 14.99 -22.62 -16.18
N GLY A 104 14.34 -23.82 -16.19
CA GLY A 104 14.91 -25.07 -15.65
C GLY A 104 14.86 -25.20 -14.14
N ILE A 105 14.09 -24.35 -13.46
CA ILE A 105 13.99 -24.35 -12.00
C ILE A 105 12.79 -25.18 -11.57
N ARG A 106 12.97 -25.98 -10.50
CA ARG A 106 11.88 -26.64 -9.78
C ARG A 106 11.55 -25.78 -8.56
N PRO A 107 10.57 -24.88 -8.64
CA PRO A 107 10.39 -23.87 -7.60
C PRO A 107 9.68 -24.41 -6.37
N GLU A 108 10.14 -23.96 -5.19
CA GLU A 108 9.36 -23.80 -3.98
C GLU A 108 9.10 -22.30 -3.80
N TYR A 109 7.96 -21.95 -3.24
CA TYR A 109 7.55 -20.57 -3.04
C TYR A 109 7.36 -20.22 -1.59
N VAL A 110 7.81 -19.03 -1.18
CA VAL A 110 7.39 -18.40 0.07
C VAL A 110 6.33 -17.38 -0.25
N VAL A 111 5.22 -17.41 0.50
CA VAL A 111 4.13 -16.45 0.39
C VAL A 111 4.11 -15.57 1.62
N GLU A 112 4.09 -14.26 1.41
CA GLU A 112 4.10 -13.24 2.46
C GLU A 112 3.00 -12.21 2.18
N ALA A 113 2.43 -11.62 3.24
CA ALA A 113 1.56 -10.46 3.08
C ALA A 113 2.38 -9.26 2.54
N LYS A 114 1.82 -8.53 1.60
CA LYS A 114 2.40 -7.28 1.09
C LYS A 114 1.93 -6.12 1.95
N ILE A 115 2.76 -5.75 2.91
CA ILE A 115 2.46 -4.66 3.84
C ILE A 115 2.39 -3.34 3.09
N ASP A 116 1.39 -2.54 3.38
CA ASP A 116 1.21 -1.22 2.79
C ASP A 116 1.83 -0.13 3.68
N GLY A 117 2.99 0.33 3.28
CA GLY A 117 3.79 1.28 4.05
C GLY A 117 4.86 1.97 3.23
N LEU A 118 5.99 2.23 3.85
CA LEU A 118 7.18 2.84 3.25
C LEU A 118 8.39 1.91 3.36
N SER A 119 8.94 1.54 2.22
CA SER A 119 10.10 0.62 2.16
C SER A 119 11.37 1.31 2.62
N VAL A 120 12.09 0.64 3.52
CA VAL A 120 13.35 1.12 4.10
C VAL A 120 14.43 0.05 4.06
N SER A 121 15.69 0.50 4.00
CA SER A 121 16.89 -0.31 4.25
C SER A 121 17.46 0.06 5.62
N LEU A 122 17.84 -0.95 6.39
CA LEU A 122 18.50 -0.81 7.70
C LEU A 122 19.88 -1.45 7.63
N GLU A 123 20.92 -0.67 7.92
CA GLU A 123 22.29 -1.14 7.95
C GLU A 123 22.81 -1.21 9.37
N TYR A 124 23.42 -2.34 9.70
CA TYR A 124 24.07 -2.61 10.97
C TYR A 124 25.55 -2.91 10.74
N ARG A 125 26.41 -2.34 11.60
CA ARG A 125 27.84 -2.64 11.65
C ARG A 125 28.21 -3.07 13.06
N MET A 126 28.90 -4.20 13.19
CA MET A 126 29.27 -4.74 14.50
C MET A 126 28.06 -4.81 15.46
N GLY A 127 26.89 -5.17 14.94
CA GLY A 127 25.64 -5.23 15.69
C GLY A 127 24.94 -3.90 15.98
N GLN A 128 25.53 -2.75 15.66
CA GLN A 128 24.92 -1.43 15.90
C GLN A 128 24.20 -0.92 14.65
N LEU A 129 22.99 -0.37 14.82
CA LEU A 129 22.26 0.33 13.76
C LEU A 129 23.02 1.61 13.39
N VAL A 130 23.54 1.66 12.16
CA VAL A 130 24.35 2.80 11.69
C VAL A 130 23.62 3.65 10.67
N ARG A 131 22.64 3.09 9.95
CA ARG A 131 21.88 3.83 8.94
C ARG A 131 20.50 3.20 8.69
N GLY A 132 19.51 4.08 8.54
CA GLY A 132 18.21 3.79 7.98
C GLY A 132 17.93 4.71 6.80
N SER A 133 17.53 4.15 5.65
CA SER A 133 17.27 4.94 4.45
C SER A 133 15.99 4.51 3.74
N THR A 134 15.28 5.46 3.12
CA THR A 134 14.12 5.16 2.28
C THR A 134 14.55 4.54 0.96
N ARG A 135 13.63 3.87 0.28
CA ARG A 135 13.90 3.30 -1.05
C ARG A 135 14.29 4.37 -2.08
N GLY A 136 13.62 5.53 -2.09
CA GLY A 136 13.76 6.53 -3.13
C GLY A 136 13.39 5.94 -4.51
N ASP A 137 14.26 6.18 -5.50
CA ASP A 137 14.13 5.61 -6.86
C ASP A 137 14.67 4.16 -6.98
N GLY A 138 15.05 3.56 -5.85
CA GLY A 138 15.64 2.23 -5.77
C GLY A 138 17.17 2.21 -5.86
N VAL A 139 17.80 3.29 -6.31
CA VAL A 139 19.26 3.48 -6.37
C VAL A 139 19.70 4.51 -5.33
N VAL A 140 18.97 5.62 -5.23
CA VAL A 140 19.23 6.70 -4.26
C VAL A 140 17.99 6.93 -3.41
N GLY A 141 18.15 6.81 -2.10
CA GLY A 141 17.13 7.11 -1.09
C GLY A 141 17.50 8.29 -0.21
N GLU A 142 16.72 8.49 0.85
CA GLU A 142 16.89 9.53 1.84
C GLU A 142 17.40 8.92 3.15
N ASP A 143 18.36 9.56 3.80
CA ASP A 143 18.81 9.19 5.14
C ASP A 143 17.75 9.61 6.17
N VAL A 144 17.11 8.66 6.78
CA VAL A 144 16.08 8.84 7.83
C VAL A 144 16.48 8.15 9.13
N THR A 145 17.78 7.99 9.37
CA THR A 145 18.33 7.24 10.50
C THR A 145 17.79 7.73 11.83
N GLU A 146 17.75 9.05 12.07
CA GLU A 146 17.24 9.61 13.33
C GLU A 146 15.76 9.25 13.56
N ASN A 147 14.95 9.25 12.50
CA ASN A 147 13.54 8.90 12.56
C ASN A 147 13.36 7.38 12.76
N ILE A 148 14.14 6.57 12.06
CA ILE A 148 14.16 5.10 12.23
C ILE A 148 14.49 4.71 13.67
N MET A 149 15.43 5.38 14.31
CA MET A 149 15.80 5.13 15.71
C MET A 149 14.67 5.40 16.71
N THR A 150 13.62 6.11 16.33
CA THR A 150 12.44 6.33 17.19
C THR A 150 11.43 5.18 17.15
N ILE A 151 11.54 4.27 16.17
CA ILE A 151 10.63 3.14 16.00
C ILE A 151 11.01 2.03 16.98
N LYS A 152 10.13 1.75 17.95
CA LYS A 152 10.44 0.85 19.08
C LYS A 152 10.72 -0.59 18.66
N ASP A 153 10.13 -1.03 17.55
CA ASP A 153 10.27 -2.41 17.05
C ASP A 153 11.57 -2.64 16.25
N ILE A 154 12.36 -1.57 16.04
CA ILE A 154 13.66 -1.66 15.37
C ILE A 154 14.75 -1.79 16.43
N PRO A 155 15.46 -2.91 16.51
CA PRO A 155 16.59 -3.08 17.44
C PRO A 155 17.70 -2.08 17.09
N HIS A 156 18.20 -1.33 18.07
CA HIS A 156 19.38 -0.49 17.86
C HIS A 156 20.69 -1.27 17.95
N GLU A 157 20.65 -2.39 18.68
CA GLU A 157 21.77 -3.29 18.90
C GLU A 157 21.32 -4.74 18.70
N LEU A 158 22.11 -5.50 17.95
CA LEU A 158 21.87 -6.90 17.64
C LEU A 158 22.96 -7.75 18.32
N PRO A 159 22.62 -8.59 19.30
CA PRO A 159 23.58 -9.53 19.86
C PRO A 159 23.94 -10.60 18.81
N ASP A 160 25.18 -11.01 18.79
CA ASP A 160 25.70 -12.05 17.89
C ASP A 160 25.50 -11.76 16.39
N ALA A 161 25.40 -10.48 16.02
CA ALA A 161 25.27 -10.06 14.64
C ALA A 161 26.59 -10.22 13.86
N PRO A 162 26.52 -10.37 12.52
CA PRO A 162 27.69 -10.32 11.65
C PRO A 162 28.32 -8.92 11.65
N ASP A 163 29.55 -8.81 11.14
CA ASP A 163 30.25 -7.53 11.03
C ASP A 163 29.47 -6.51 10.23
N PHE A 164 28.77 -6.97 9.19
CA PHE A 164 27.82 -6.16 8.41
C PHE A 164 26.53 -6.93 8.14
N LEU A 165 25.40 -6.27 8.38
CA LEU A 165 24.06 -6.73 8.05
C LEU A 165 23.27 -5.61 7.42
N GLU A 166 22.64 -5.87 6.26
CA GLU A 166 21.64 -5.00 5.67
C GLU A 166 20.35 -5.76 5.47
N VAL A 167 19.26 -5.23 6.02
CA VAL A 167 17.91 -5.79 5.87
C VAL A 167 16.98 -4.76 5.24
N ARG A 168 15.97 -5.24 4.52
CA ARG A 168 14.90 -4.41 3.97
C ARG A 168 13.59 -4.72 4.67
N GLY A 169 12.87 -3.69 5.04
CA GLY A 169 11.56 -3.78 5.67
C GLY A 169 10.58 -2.75 5.14
N GLU A 170 9.34 -2.89 5.59
CA GLU A 170 8.26 -1.92 5.34
C GLU A 170 7.85 -1.29 6.66
N VAL A 171 8.07 0.03 6.77
CA VAL A 171 7.57 0.82 7.89
C VAL A 171 6.10 1.13 7.64
N TYR A 172 5.27 0.87 8.62
CA TYR A 172 3.83 1.06 8.52
C TYR A 172 3.27 1.74 9.77
N MET A 173 2.05 2.24 9.66
CA MET A 173 1.31 2.77 10.81
C MET A 173 0.19 1.78 11.17
N PRO A 174 0.18 1.23 12.40
CA PRO A 174 -0.95 0.42 12.88
C PRO A 174 -2.25 1.21 12.86
N HIS A 175 -3.38 0.53 12.65
CA HIS A 175 -4.72 1.15 12.59
C HIS A 175 -5.03 1.98 13.82
N SER A 176 -4.72 1.46 15.01
CA SER A 176 -4.91 2.19 16.28
C SER A 176 -4.14 3.51 16.34
N ALA A 177 -2.90 3.54 15.83
CA ALA A 177 -2.09 4.75 15.76
C ALA A 177 -2.64 5.73 14.72
N PHE A 178 -3.09 5.23 13.57
CA PHE A 178 -3.69 6.04 12.51
C PHE A 178 -4.95 6.75 12.96
N PHE A 179 -5.89 6.05 13.61
CA PHE A 179 -7.12 6.66 14.10
C PHE A 179 -6.87 7.73 15.17
N LYS A 180 -5.91 7.47 16.07
CA LYS A 180 -5.49 8.47 17.06
C LYS A 180 -4.90 9.72 16.42
N LEU A 181 -4.04 9.54 15.41
CA LEU A 181 -3.43 10.65 14.67
C LEU A 181 -4.48 11.46 13.91
N LYS A 182 -5.43 10.79 13.25
CA LYS A 182 -6.52 11.43 12.51
C LYS A 182 -7.37 12.30 13.45
N GLU A 183 -7.76 11.78 14.60
CA GLU A 183 -8.51 12.53 15.62
C GLU A 183 -7.73 13.78 16.10
N GLN A 184 -6.43 13.63 16.33
CA GLN A 184 -5.57 14.76 16.73
C GLN A 184 -5.48 15.82 15.62
N GLN A 185 -5.32 15.42 14.36
CA GLN A 185 -5.26 16.36 13.23
C GLN A 185 -6.57 17.13 13.05
N GLU A 186 -7.71 16.45 13.22
CA GLU A 186 -9.03 17.10 13.18
C GLU A 186 -9.19 18.13 14.32
N LEU A 187 -8.70 17.83 15.54
CA LEU A 187 -8.73 18.76 16.67
C LEU A 187 -7.82 20.00 16.47
N GLU A 188 -6.76 19.84 15.68
CA GLU A 188 -5.79 20.91 15.36
C GLU A 188 -6.13 21.68 14.07
N ASP A 189 -7.32 21.48 13.48
CA ASP A 189 -7.74 22.02 12.17
C ASP A 189 -6.74 21.74 11.04
N LYS A 190 -6.07 20.59 11.10
CA LYS A 190 -5.18 20.09 10.05
C LYS A 190 -5.90 19.11 9.15
N THR A 191 -5.55 19.09 7.88
CA THR A 191 -6.06 18.06 6.95
C THR A 191 -5.56 16.69 7.37
N PRO A 192 -6.45 15.72 7.72
CA PRO A 192 -6.04 14.39 8.10
C PRO A 192 -5.43 13.62 6.92
N PHE A 193 -4.51 12.71 7.24
CA PHE A 193 -4.01 11.75 6.26
C PHE A 193 -5.15 10.87 5.73
N LYS A 194 -5.12 10.56 4.44
CA LYS A 194 -6.16 9.75 3.77
C LYS A 194 -6.15 8.29 4.22
N ASN A 195 -4.96 7.73 4.41
CA ASN A 195 -4.77 6.32 4.77
C ASN A 195 -3.51 6.12 5.64
N PRO A 196 -3.35 4.94 6.28
CA PRO A 196 -2.20 4.63 7.13
C PRO A 196 -0.85 4.69 6.42
N ARG A 197 -0.80 4.33 5.12
CA ARG A 197 0.42 4.39 4.34
C ARG A 197 0.94 5.81 4.19
N ASN A 198 0.07 6.75 3.79
CA ASN A 198 0.44 8.17 3.68
C ASN A 198 0.83 8.74 5.05
N ALA A 199 0.14 8.32 6.11
CA ALA A 199 0.48 8.71 7.47
C ALA A 199 1.86 8.16 7.90
N ALA A 200 2.19 6.91 7.54
CA ALA A 200 3.50 6.33 7.81
C ALA A 200 4.62 7.07 7.05
N ALA A 201 4.44 7.29 5.74
CA ALA A 201 5.42 7.98 4.90
C ALA A 201 5.64 9.42 5.36
N GLY A 202 4.57 10.18 5.59
CA GLY A 202 4.65 11.55 6.10
C GLY A 202 5.24 11.64 7.51
N SER A 203 5.04 10.63 8.36
CA SER A 203 5.60 10.56 9.70
C SER A 203 7.08 10.18 9.72
N LEU A 204 7.51 9.26 8.85
CA LEU A 204 8.92 8.86 8.77
C LEU A 204 9.79 9.96 8.14
N ARG A 205 9.23 10.85 7.35
CA ARG A 205 9.93 11.94 6.64
C ARG A 205 9.79 13.29 7.36
N GLN A 206 9.62 13.30 8.69
CA GLN A 206 9.65 14.50 9.52
C GLN A 206 11.08 14.96 9.74
N LYS A 207 11.30 16.30 9.75
CA LYS A 207 12.62 16.88 10.06
C LYS A 207 12.98 16.75 11.55
N ASP A 208 11.98 16.76 12.42
CA ASP A 208 12.13 16.55 13.85
C ASP A 208 11.73 15.12 14.20
N SER A 209 12.70 14.31 14.60
CA SER A 209 12.49 12.91 14.96
C SER A 209 11.57 12.73 16.19
N LYS A 210 11.38 13.75 17.02
CA LYS A 210 10.42 13.72 18.14
C LYS A 210 8.99 13.57 17.63
N ILE A 211 8.66 14.23 16.50
CA ILE A 211 7.35 14.07 15.86
C ILE A 211 7.17 12.63 15.41
N THR A 212 8.17 12.03 14.78
CA THR A 212 8.13 10.63 14.37
C THR A 212 7.93 9.68 15.56
N ALA A 213 8.61 9.95 16.68
CA ALA A 213 8.50 9.15 17.91
C ALA A 213 7.06 9.05 18.47
N GLU A 214 6.25 10.09 18.28
CA GLU A 214 4.86 10.17 18.74
C GLU A 214 3.86 9.45 17.80
N ARG A 215 4.30 9.06 16.60
CA ARG A 215 3.43 8.51 15.54
C ARG A 215 3.08 7.04 15.69
N GLY A 216 3.79 6.30 16.57
CA GLY A 216 3.52 4.89 16.81
C GLY A 216 3.78 3.99 15.60
N LEU A 217 4.80 4.32 14.79
CA LEU A 217 5.21 3.51 13.64
C LEU A 217 5.75 2.15 14.07
N SER A 218 5.61 1.16 13.20
CA SER A 218 6.18 -0.18 13.33
C SER A 218 6.82 -0.61 12.02
N ILE A 219 7.44 -1.79 11.99
CA ILE A 219 8.11 -2.35 10.82
C ILE A 219 7.87 -3.84 10.70
N PHE A 220 7.80 -4.34 9.46
CA PHE A 220 8.04 -5.75 9.15
C PHE A 220 9.24 -5.86 8.23
N VAL A 221 10.24 -6.67 8.62
CA VAL A 221 11.40 -6.97 7.80
C VAL A 221 11.09 -8.17 6.91
N PHE A 222 11.32 -8.04 5.62
CA PHE A 222 10.92 -9.04 4.63
C PHE A 222 12.06 -9.51 3.72
N ASN A 223 13.26 -8.92 3.83
CA ASN A 223 14.39 -9.34 3.01
C ASN A 223 15.73 -9.08 3.69
N LEU A 224 16.64 -10.07 3.56
CA LEU A 224 18.05 -9.93 3.87
C LEU A 224 18.77 -9.46 2.59
N GLN A 225 19.32 -8.25 2.62
CA GLN A 225 20.03 -7.67 1.47
C GLN A 225 21.49 -8.12 1.45
N GLN A 226 22.17 -7.98 2.57
CA GLN A 226 23.57 -8.36 2.75
C GLN A 226 23.82 -8.90 4.16
N CYS A 227 24.72 -9.88 4.27
CA CYS A 227 25.14 -10.45 5.53
C CYS A 227 26.58 -10.97 5.39
N GLU A 228 27.52 -10.36 6.08
CA GLU A 228 28.91 -10.82 6.07
C GLU A 228 29.10 -12.03 6.99
N GLY A 229 29.90 -12.99 6.55
CA GLY A 229 30.25 -14.16 7.36
C GLY A 229 29.20 -15.26 7.45
N ARG A 230 28.01 -15.07 6.84
CA ARG A 230 26.96 -16.10 6.76
C ARG A 230 26.42 -16.24 5.35
N THR A 231 26.08 -17.49 5.01
CA THR A 231 25.44 -17.85 3.75
C THR A 231 24.15 -18.61 4.02
N PHE A 232 23.16 -18.39 3.18
CA PHE A 232 21.85 -19.02 3.30
C PHE A 232 21.50 -19.70 1.98
N LYS A 233 20.74 -20.79 2.05
CA LYS A 233 20.28 -21.53 0.87
C LYS A 233 18.90 -21.05 0.45
N THR A 234 18.05 -20.72 1.40
CA THR A 234 16.65 -20.38 1.15
C THR A 234 16.25 -19.04 1.76
N HIS A 235 15.23 -18.42 1.17
CA HIS A 235 14.64 -17.21 1.71
C HIS A 235 14.02 -17.45 3.10
N ARG A 236 13.39 -18.60 3.31
CA ARG A 236 12.86 -18.99 4.61
C ARG A 236 13.92 -18.96 5.70
N GLU A 237 15.10 -19.52 5.43
CA GLU A 237 16.24 -19.47 6.36
C GLU A 237 16.67 -18.03 6.68
N THR A 238 16.63 -17.11 5.68
CA THR A 238 16.96 -15.71 5.94
C THR A 238 15.95 -15.04 6.85
N LEU A 239 14.66 -15.32 6.69
CA LEU A 239 13.60 -14.76 7.54
C LEU A 239 13.67 -15.32 8.97
N ASP A 240 13.92 -16.63 9.12
CA ASP A 240 14.11 -17.25 10.43
C ASP A 240 15.34 -16.66 11.15
N TYR A 241 16.42 -16.39 10.41
CA TYR A 241 17.60 -15.72 10.96
C TYR A 241 17.31 -14.28 11.39
N ILE A 242 16.67 -13.47 10.54
CA ILE A 242 16.26 -12.10 10.85
C ILE A 242 15.38 -12.08 12.11
N LYS A 243 14.41 -12.99 12.19
CA LYS A 243 13.56 -13.15 13.38
C LYS A 243 14.37 -13.50 14.64
N SER A 244 15.39 -14.36 14.52
CA SER A 244 16.26 -14.70 15.64
C SER A 244 17.11 -13.54 16.17
N LEU A 245 17.36 -12.52 15.33
CA LEU A 245 18.03 -11.28 15.71
C LEU A 245 17.08 -10.26 16.39
N GLY A 246 15.80 -10.58 16.54
CA GLY A 246 14.80 -9.75 17.20
C GLY A 246 13.99 -8.81 16.29
N PHE A 247 14.13 -8.91 14.98
CA PHE A 247 13.30 -8.15 14.05
C PHE A 247 11.88 -8.72 13.94
N PRO A 248 10.84 -7.89 13.87
CA PRO A 248 9.52 -8.31 13.41
C PRO A 248 9.59 -8.75 11.95
N VAL A 249 9.12 -9.95 11.67
CA VAL A 249 8.93 -10.45 10.30
C VAL A 249 7.44 -10.69 10.05
N SER A 250 7.04 -10.82 8.78
CA SER A 250 5.66 -11.17 8.46
C SER A 250 5.17 -12.34 9.32
N PRO A 251 3.96 -12.29 9.89
CA PRO A 251 3.43 -13.41 10.68
C PRO A 251 3.20 -14.67 9.83
N ARG A 252 3.12 -14.51 8.51
CA ARG A 252 2.94 -15.60 7.54
C ARG A 252 4.09 -15.55 6.53
N TYR A 253 4.85 -16.63 6.44
CA TYR A 253 5.91 -16.87 5.44
C TYR A 253 6.15 -18.37 5.23
N SER A 254 5.04 -19.08 5.00
CA SER A 254 5.08 -20.52 4.75
C SER A 254 5.65 -20.85 3.36
N VAL A 255 6.27 -22.03 3.27
CA VAL A 255 6.83 -22.56 2.02
C VAL A 255 5.83 -23.50 1.36
N PHE A 256 5.68 -23.39 0.06
CA PHE A 256 4.77 -24.18 -0.78
C PHE A 256 5.54 -24.79 -1.94
N GLU A 257 5.29 -26.08 -2.21
CA GLU A 257 5.99 -26.82 -3.25
C GLU A 257 5.41 -26.59 -4.67
N ASN A 258 4.27 -25.96 -4.74
CA ASN A 258 3.60 -25.67 -6.01
C ASN A 258 2.81 -24.37 -5.96
N ILE A 259 2.49 -23.84 -7.15
CA ILE A 259 1.78 -22.55 -7.30
C ILE A 259 0.34 -22.61 -6.79
N GLU A 260 -0.35 -23.75 -6.92
CA GLU A 260 -1.76 -23.85 -6.50
C GLU A 260 -1.94 -23.77 -4.99
N ASP A 261 -1.03 -24.34 -4.22
CA ASP A 261 -1.04 -24.21 -2.76
C ASP A 261 -0.60 -22.80 -2.33
N ALA A 262 0.32 -22.16 -3.05
CA ALA A 262 0.65 -20.75 -2.84
C ALA A 262 -0.55 -19.84 -3.12
N ILE A 263 -1.36 -20.11 -4.15
CA ILE A 263 -2.60 -19.37 -4.46
C ILE A 263 -3.62 -19.52 -3.33
N LYS A 264 -3.79 -20.69 -2.75
CA LYS A 264 -4.69 -20.90 -1.59
C LYS A 264 -4.25 -20.05 -0.39
N GLU A 265 -2.95 -19.94 -0.15
CA GLU A 265 -2.43 -19.07 0.93
C GLU A 265 -2.68 -17.59 0.63
N ILE A 266 -2.58 -17.16 -0.64
CA ILE A 266 -2.93 -15.81 -1.05
C ILE A 266 -4.42 -15.53 -0.78
N GLU A 267 -5.31 -16.47 -1.12
CA GLU A 267 -6.75 -16.35 -0.80
C GLU A 267 -6.97 -16.22 0.71
N ALA A 268 -6.32 -17.07 1.51
CA ALA A 268 -6.41 -17.03 2.98
C ALA A 268 -5.89 -15.70 3.58
N ILE A 269 -4.82 -15.12 3.03
CA ILE A 269 -4.32 -13.80 3.42
C ILE A 269 -5.36 -12.73 3.06
N GLY A 270 -5.97 -12.81 1.87
CA GLY A 270 -7.01 -11.89 1.43
C GLY A 270 -8.25 -11.92 2.31
N GLU A 271 -8.71 -13.11 2.73
CA GLU A 271 -9.82 -13.26 3.65
C GLU A 271 -9.53 -12.70 5.05
N ALA A 272 -8.27 -12.84 5.51
CA ALA A 272 -7.85 -12.37 6.83
C ALA A 272 -7.57 -10.86 6.87
N ARG A 273 -7.41 -10.17 5.73
CA ARG A 273 -6.94 -8.76 5.69
C ARG A 273 -7.75 -7.80 6.56
N GLY A 274 -9.07 -7.98 6.61
CA GLY A 274 -9.94 -7.12 7.43
C GLY A 274 -9.81 -7.31 8.94
N THR A 275 -9.08 -8.32 9.40
CA THR A 275 -8.83 -8.61 10.82
C THR A 275 -7.42 -8.21 11.28
N LEU A 276 -6.59 -7.74 10.35
CA LEU A 276 -5.24 -7.30 10.64
C LEU A 276 -5.24 -5.90 11.27
N GLU A 277 -4.26 -5.63 12.13
CA GLU A 277 -4.01 -4.30 12.71
C GLU A 277 -3.19 -3.39 11.79
N PHE A 278 -2.98 -3.78 10.53
CA PHE A 278 -2.24 -3.07 9.52
C PHE A 278 -2.80 -3.36 8.13
N ASP A 279 -2.57 -2.42 7.20
CA ASP A 279 -3.01 -2.58 5.82
C ASP A 279 -2.05 -3.46 5.01
N ILE A 280 -2.64 -4.22 4.10
CA ILE A 280 -1.93 -4.94 3.05
C ILE A 280 -2.56 -4.58 1.69
N ASP A 281 -1.75 -4.39 0.68
CA ASP A 281 -2.23 -4.13 -0.69
C ASP A 281 -2.13 -5.36 -1.60
N GLY A 282 -1.74 -6.51 -1.04
CA GLY A 282 -1.56 -7.73 -1.78
C GLY A 282 -0.89 -8.83 -0.98
N ALA A 283 -0.39 -9.82 -1.71
CA ALA A 283 0.50 -10.85 -1.22
C ALA A 283 1.68 -11.04 -2.17
N VAL A 284 2.84 -11.41 -1.67
CA VAL A 284 4.05 -11.59 -2.47
C VAL A 284 4.40 -13.07 -2.52
N ILE A 285 4.59 -13.59 -3.73
CA ILE A 285 5.19 -14.91 -3.96
C ILE A 285 6.66 -14.71 -4.30
N LYS A 286 7.53 -15.43 -3.63
CA LYS A 286 8.98 -15.41 -3.86
C LYS A 286 9.50 -16.82 -4.05
N VAL A 287 10.35 -17.05 -5.04
CA VAL A 287 11.11 -18.30 -5.17
C VAL A 287 11.97 -18.47 -3.93
N ASN A 288 11.86 -19.63 -3.23
CA ASN A 288 12.51 -19.86 -1.96
C ASN A 288 14.03 -20.08 -2.11
N ASP A 289 14.48 -20.79 -3.15
CA ASP A 289 15.89 -21.09 -3.41
C ASP A 289 16.66 -19.84 -3.85
N LEU A 290 17.68 -19.43 -3.08
CA LEU A 290 18.47 -18.24 -3.37
C LEU A 290 19.41 -18.45 -4.57
N ALA A 291 19.84 -19.67 -4.87
CA ALA A 291 20.63 -19.97 -6.07
C ALA A 291 19.77 -19.84 -7.32
N ALA A 292 18.53 -20.32 -7.27
CA ALA A 292 17.56 -20.16 -8.34
C ALA A 292 17.25 -18.69 -8.64
N ARG A 293 17.18 -17.83 -7.61
CA ARG A 293 16.99 -16.38 -7.78
C ARG A 293 18.11 -15.75 -8.60
N ARG A 294 19.37 -16.16 -8.38
CA ARG A 294 20.52 -15.68 -9.17
C ARG A 294 20.42 -16.08 -10.63
N THR A 295 19.93 -17.30 -10.89
CA THR A 295 19.70 -17.78 -12.27
C THR A 295 18.59 -17.01 -12.97
N LEU A 296 17.48 -16.73 -12.30
CA LEU A 296 16.35 -15.95 -12.83
C LEU A 296 16.72 -14.49 -13.06
N GLY A 297 17.53 -13.92 -12.17
CA GLY A 297 17.96 -12.53 -12.25
C GLY A 297 16.82 -11.52 -12.14
N SER A 298 17.06 -10.32 -12.65
CA SER A 298 16.14 -9.18 -12.60
C SER A 298 16.02 -8.51 -13.96
N THR A 299 14.93 -7.79 -14.14
CA THR A 299 14.77 -6.78 -15.20
C THR A 299 15.33 -5.43 -14.71
N ASN A 300 15.19 -4.38 -15.51
CA ASN A 300 15.58 -3.03 -15.07
C ASN A 300 14.78 -2.53 -13.85
N LYS A 301 13.56 -3.05 -13.62
CA LYS A 301 12.63 -2.54 -12.64
C LYS A 301 12.32 -3.54 -11.51
N PHE A 302 12.23 -4.82 -11.81
CA PHE A 302 11.78 -5.84 -10.85
C PHE A 302 12.49 -7.18 -11.04
N PRO A 303 12.60 -7.98 -9.95
CA PRO A 303 13.16 -9.32 -10.00
C PRO A 303 12.23 -10.29 -10.75
N ARG A 304 12.81 -11.30 -11.41
CA ARG A 304 12.06 -12.37 -12.08
C ARG A 304 11.68 -13.51 -11.15
N TRP A 305 12.17 -13.49 -9.92
CA TRP A 305 11.95 -14.53 -8.91
C TRP A 305 10.87 -14.17 -7.89
N ALA A 306 10.21 -13.03 -8.04
CA ALA A 306 9.13 -12.59 -7.17
C ALA A 306 8.02 -11.89 -7.97
N ILE A 307 6.79 -12.01 -7.48
CA ILE A 307 5.62 -11.34 -8.04
C ILE A 307 4.67 -10.96 -6.91
N ALA A 308 4.03 -9.80 -7.03
CA ALA A 308 3.04 -9.30 -6.09
C ALA A 308 1.64 -9.51 -6.67
N PHE A 309 0.82 -10.31 -5.99
CA PHE A 309 -0.60 -10.40 -6.30
C PHE A 309 -1.33 -9.23 -5.63
N LYS A 310 -2.08 -8.46 -6.42
CA LYS A 310 -2.90 -7.35 -5.97
C LYS A 310 -4.34 -7.82 -5.81
N TYR A 311 -4.91 -7.65 -4.61
CA TYR A 311 -6.31 -7.94 -4.42
C TYR A 311 -7.16 -6.91 -5.17
N PRO A 312 -8.19 -7.34 -5.90
CA PRO A 312 -9.12 -6.40 -6.50
C PRO A 312 -9.84 -5.61 -5.41
N PRO A 313 -10.16 -4.32 -5.65
CA PRO A 313 -11.01 -3.57 -4.75
C PRO A 313 -12.37 -4.27 -4.63
N GLU A 314 -12.74 -4.61 -3.42
CA GLU A 314 -14.03 -5.25 -3.18
C GLU A 314 -15.12 -4.18 -3.10
N VAL A 315 -16.08 -4.26 -4.02
CA VAL A 315 -17.27 -3.38 -4.03
C VAL A 315 -18.49 -4.27 -3.84
N LYS A 316 -19.32 -3.92 -2.85
CA LYS A 316 -20.59 -4.58 -2.59
C LYS A 316 -21.74 -3.59 -2.70
N GLU A 317 -22.92 -4.12 -2.97
CA GLU A 317 -24.15 -3.33 -3.03
C GLU A 317 -25.01 -3.59 -1.79
N SER A 318 -25.66 -2.54 -1.29
CA SER A 318 -26.64 -2.64 -0.21
C SER A 318 -27.68 -1.53 -0.30
N VAL A 319 -28.81 -1.73 0.37
CA VAL A 319 -29.93 -0.80 0.39
C VAL A 319 -29.80 0.15 1.57
N VAL A 320 -29.83 1.46 1.30
CA VAL A 320 -29.81 2.53 2.33
C VAL A 320 -31.09 2.47 3.16
N ARG A 321 -30.94 2.24 4.46
CA ARG A 321 -32.07 2.23 5.40
C ARG A 321 -32.23 3.55 6.12
N ASN A 322 -31.14 4.27 6.34
CA ASN A 322 -31.12 5.58 6.96
C ASN A 322 -29.87 6.36 6.55
N ILE A 323 -29.90 7.67 6.68
CA ILE A 323 -28.73 8.54 6.62
C ILE A 323 -28.69 9.35 7.90
N GLU A 324 -27.66 9.10 8.71
CA GLU A 324 -27.43 9.78 9.96
C GLU A 324 -26.42 10.92 9.76
N VAL A 325 -26.65 12.02 10.45
CA VAL A 325 -25.70 13.13 10.47
C VAL A 325 -25.16 13.28 11.90
N THR A 326 -23.88 13.08 12.04
CA THR A 326 -23.17 13.23 13.32
C THR A 326 -22.43 14.56 13.34
N VAL A 327 -22.27 15.12 14.55
CA VAL A 327 -21.50 16.34 14.78
C VAL A 327 -20.15 15.94 15.33
N GLY A 328 -19.09 16.24 14.60
CA GLY A 328 -17.72 16.06 15.06
C GLY A 328 -17.35 17.04 16.18
N ARG A 329 -16.22 16.81 16.85
CA ARG A 329 -15.74 17.66 17.97
C ARG A 329 -15.47 19.10 17.53
N THR A 330 -15.13 19.32 16.26
CA THR A 330 -14.92 20.64 15.65
C THR A 330 -16.21 21.30 15.12
N GLY A 331 -17.38 20.65 15.32
CA GLY A 331 -18.66 21.13 14.82
C GLY A 331 -18.97 20.74 13.37
N VAL A 332 -18.08 20.00 12.70
CA VAL A 332 -18.31 19.52 11.33
C VAL A 332 -19.40 18.45 11.32
N LEU A 333 -20.35 18.60 10.39
CA LEU A 333 -21.42 17.63 10.19
C LEU A 333 -20.95 16.54 9.22
N THR A 334 -20.93 15.30 9.67
CA THR A 334 -20.52 14.13 8.89
C THR A 334 -21.72 13.23 8.62
N PRO A 335 -22.17 13.09 7.36
CA PRO A 335 -23.25 12.19 7.00
C PRO A 335 -22.71 10.76 6.83
N THR A 336 -23.50 9.79 7.32
CA THR A 336 -23.20 8.37 7.27
C THR A 336 -24.41 7.60 6.77
N ALA A 337 -24.25 6.82 5.71
CA ALA A 337 -25.28 5.89 5.25
C ALA A 337 -25.34 4.67 6.19
N VAL A 338 -26.54 4.30 6.61
CA VAL A 338 -26.85 3.06 7.32
C VAL A 338 -27.59 2.16 6.37
N PHE A 339 -27.14 0.92 6.21
CA PHE A 339 -27.66 -0.02 5.23
C PHE A 339 -27.67 -1.46 5.74
N ASP A 340 -28.31 -2.35 4.98
CA ASP A 340 -28.32 -3.77 5.35
C ASP A 340 -26.89 -4.31 5.41
N PRO A 341 -26.54 -5.09 6.47
CA PRO A 341 -25.17 -5.57 6.64
C PRO A 341 -24.66 -6.35 5.44
N ILE A 342 -23.45 -6.04 5.00
CA ILE A 342 -22.71 -6.75 3.95
C ILE A 342 -21.36 -7.18 4.48
N PHE A 343 -20.86 -8.30 3.99
CA PHE A 343 -19.50 -8.74 4.27
C PHE A 343 -18.55 -8.13 3.24
N LEU A 344 -17.61 -7.31 3.69
CA LEU A 344 -16.74 -6.52 2.83
C LEU A 344 -15.31 -6.51 3.40
N ALA A 345 -14.34 -6.94 2.62
CA ALA A 345 -12.93 -7.00 3.00
C ALA A 345 -12.74 -7.61 4.42
N GLY A 346 -13.24 -8.84 4.60
CA GLY A 346 -13.05 -9.63 5.82
C GLY A 346 -13.89 -9.23 7.03
N THR A 347 -14.74 -8.18 6.95
CA THR A 347 -15.59 -7.74 8.08
C THR A 347 -17.02 -7.47 7.67
N SER A 348 -17.95 -7.55 8.63
CA SER A 348 -19.35 -7.11 8.43
C SER A 348 -19.44 -5.59 8.52
N VAL A 349 -20.02 -4.97 7.51
CA VAL A 349 -20.19 -3.52 7.38
C VAL A 349 -21.65 -3.19 7.20
N SER A 350 -22.18 -2.24 7.98
CA SER A 350 -23.55 -1.73 7.87
C SER A 350 -23.63 -0.20 7.85
N ARG A 351 -22.49 0.47 7.89
CA ARG A 351 -22.36 1.93 7.91
C ARG A 351 -21.20 2.34 7.00
N ALA A 352 -21.39 3.39 6.21
CA ALA A 352 -20.37 3.93 5.34
C ALA A 352 -20.42 5.45 5.30
N SER A 353 -19.26 6.09 5.21
CA SER A 353 -19.16 7.54 5.10
C SER A 353 -19.76 8.05 3.78
N LEU A 354 -20.46 9.15 3.86
CA LEU A 354 -20.89 9.98 2.72
C LEU A 354 -20.07 11.28 2.65
N HIS A 355 -19.02 11.35 3.45
CA HIS A 355 -18.03 12.43 3.55
C HIS A 355 -18.65 13.79 3.92
N ASN A 356 -19.37 14.44 2.99
CA ASN A 356 -19.94 15.77 3.18
C ASN A 356 -21.20 15.99 2.30
N GLY A 357 -21.80 17.16 2.42
CA GLY A 357 -23.01 17.52 1.68
C GLY A 357 -22.80 17.57 0.16
N ASP A 358 -21.61 17.94 -0.33
CA ASP A 358 -21.31 18.03 -1.76
C ASP A 358 -21.26 16.64 -2.39
N ILE A 359 -20.66 15.67 -1.71
CA ILE A 359 -20.63 14.27 -2.15
C ILE A 359 -22.06 13.71 -2.19
N ILE A 360 -22.90 13.99 -1.19
CA ILE A 360 -24.31 13.57 -1.20
C ILE A 360 -25.04 14.19 -2.39
N ALA A 361 -24.85 15.48 -2.64
CA ALA A 361 -25.49 16.18 -3.75
C ALA A 361 -25.05 15.59 -5.11
N ASN A 362 -23.76 15.31 -5.27
CA ASN A 362 -23.20 14.70 -6.48
C ASN A 362 -23.69 13.26 -6.71
N LEU A 363 -23.75 12.45 -5.67
CA LEU A 363 -24.27 11.08 -5.74
C LEU A 363 -25.79 11.08 -5.91
N GLY A 364 -26.47 12.09 -5.37
CA GLY A 364 -27.92 12.19 -5.33
C GLY A 364 -28.57 11.02 -4.54
N VAL A 365 -27.88 10.49 -3.54
CA VAL A 365 -28.31 9.33 -2.76
C VAL A 365 -29.47 9.66 -1.85
N GLY A 366 -30.45 8.76 -1.81
CA GLY A 366 -31.62 8.83 -0.93
C GLY A 366 -31.86 7.55 -0.14
N ILE A 367 -32.73 7.62 0.85
CA ILE A 367 -33.14 6.45 1.61
C ILE A 367 -33.91 5.50 0.70
N GLY A 368 -33.58 4.20 0.76
CA GLY A 368 -34.14 3.15 -0.08
C GLY A 368 -33.37 2.90 -1.38
N ASP A 369 -32.43 3.76 -1.76
CA ASP A 369 -31.58 3.56 -2.92
C ASP A 369 -30.58 2.42 -2.65
N THR A 370 -30.18 1.71 -3.71
CA THR A 370 -29.09 0.73 -3.65
C THR A 370 -27.79 1.44 -3.93
N ILE A 371 -26.85 1.35 -3.00
CA ILE A 371 -25.55 2.01 -3.04
C ILE A 371 -24.42 0.98 -3.26
N LYS A 372 -23.34 1.47 -3.87
CA LYS A 372 -22.07 0.76 -3.96
C LYS A 372 -21.17 1.20 -2.82
N VAL A 373 -20.67 0.22 -2.05
CA VAL A 373 -19.81 0.46 -0.89
C VAL A 373 -18.48 -0.24 -1.12
N ARG A 374 -17.39 0.45 -0.80
CA ARG A 374 -16.05 -0.11 -0.69
C ARG A 374 -15.41 0.33 0.62
N LYS A 375 -14.27 -0.26 0.98
CA LYS A 375 -13.41 0.28 2.04
C LYS A 375 -12.25 1.06 1.40
N ALA A 376 -12.12 2.32 1.75
CA ALA A 376 -10.94 3.11 1.42
C ALA A 376 -9.76 2.63 2.28
N GLY A 377 -8.66 2.22 1.63
CA GLY A 377 -7.49 1.64 2.31
C GLY A 377 -7.83 0.42 3.16
N ASP A 378 -8.78 -0.40 2.73
CA ASP A 378 -9.31 -1.58 3.44
C ASP A 378 -9.87 -1.32 4.86
N ILE A 379 -9.98 -0.06 5.30
CA ILE A 379 -10.36 0.29 6.67
C ILE A 379 -11.71 1.01 6.74
N ILE A 380 -11.85 2.12 6.01
CA ILE A 380 -12.99 3.04 6.17
C ILE A 380 -14.05 2.76 5.11
N PRO A 381 -15.24 2.25 5.49
CA PRO A 381 -16.31 2.09 4.52
C PRO A 381 -16.78 3.44 3.98
N GLU A 382 -16.89 3.53 2.66
CA GLU A 382 -17.39 4.72 1.97
C GLU A 382 -18.38 4.35 0.86
N VAL A 383 -19.32 5.25 0.58
CA VAL A 383 -20.26 5.13 -0.53
C VAL A 383 -19.65 5.76 -1.76
N ILE A 384 -19.48 4.98 -2.82
CA ILE A 384 -18.84 5.42 -4.07
C ILE A 384 -19.83 5.65 -5.22
N GLY A 385 -21.08 5.25 -5.05
CA GLY A 385 -22.08 5.41 -6.10
C GLY A 385 -23.45 4.90 -5.70
N VAL A 386 -24.44 5.23 -6.54
CA VAL A 386 -25.80 4.69 -6.48
C VAL A 386 -25.98 3.79 -7.70
N SER A 387 -26.26 2.49 -7.47
CA SER A 387 -26.47 1.52 -8.54
C SER A 387 -27.93 1.41 -8.96
N ALA A 388 -28.86 1.63 -8.04
CA ALA A 388 -30.29 1.67 -8.34
C ALA A 388 -31.02 2.66 -7.42
N ARG A 389 -31.96 3.40 -7.99
CA ARG A 389 -32.82 4.32 -7.24
C ARG A 389 -34.15 3.67 -6.94
N LEU A 390 -34.61 3.81 -5.70
CA LEU A 390 -35.97 3.43 -5.36
C LEU A 390 -36.95 4.40 -6.05
N PRO A 391 -37.99 3.92 -6.77
CA PRO A 391 -39.00 4.80 -7.32
C PRO A 391 -39.61 5.72 -6.27
N GLY A 392 -39.47 7.05 -6.46
CA GLY A 392 -39.95 8.07 -5.52
C GLY A 392 -38.95 8.45 -4.41
N SER A 393 -37.77 7.83 -4.34
CA SER A 393 -36.71 8.30 -3.43
C SER A 393 -36.27 9.72 -3.82
N LYS A 394 -35.96 10.53 -2.81
CA LYS A 394 -35.43 11.88 -3.00
C LYS A 394 -34.00 11.92 -2.49
N PRO A 395 -33.10 12.65 -3.17
CA PRO A 395 -31.78 12.91 -2.64
C PRO A 395 -31.85 13.44 -1.21
N PHE A 396 -30.99 12.89 -0.34
CA PHE A 396 -30.91 13.35 1.04
C PHE A 396 -30.38 14.79 1.08
N ALA A 397 -31.03 15.63 1.89
CA ALA A 397 -30.60 17.00 2.12
C ALA A 397 -29.95 17.12 3.50
N MET A 398 -28.78 17.76 3.55
CA MET A 398 -28.12 18.06 4.82
C MET A 398 -29.00 18.97 5.68
N PRO A 399 -29.02 18.80 7.00
CA PRO A 399 -29.79 19.66 7.90
C PRO A 399 -29.26 21.10 7.85
N THR A 400 -30.16 22.08 7.90
CA THR A 400 -29.83 23.50 7.99
C THR A 400 -29.57 23.98 9.42
N THR A 401 -29.88 23.13 10.39
CA THR A 401 -29.62 23.37 11.82
C THR A 401 -28.85 22.19 12.42
N CYS A 402 -27.94 22.50 13.31
CA CYS A 402 -27.11 21.49 14.00
C CYS A 402 -28.01 20.52 14.79
N PRO A 403 -27.93 19.19 14.55
CA PRO A 403 -28.76 18.22 15.25
C PRO A 403 -28.43 18.10 16.74
N SER A 404 -27.28 18.62 17.19
CA SER A 404 -26.84 18.59 18.57
C SER A 404 -27.25 19.82 19.40
N CYS A 405 -27.08 21.03 18.82
CA CYS A 405 -27.27 22.29 19.59
C CYS A 405 -28.29 23.25 18.97
N GLY A 406 -28.86 22.94 17.78
CA GLY A 406 -29.84 23.79 17.10
C GLY A 406 -29.27 25.05 16.41
N ALA A 407 -27.96 25.28 16.46
CA ALA A 407 -27.35 26.42 15.77
C ALA A 407 -27.47 26.30 14.25
N PRO A 408 -27.51 27.42 13.50
CA PRO A 408 -27.49 27.39 12.04
C PRO A 408 -26.25 26.66 11.51
N VAL A 409 -26.43 25.85 10.47
CA VAL A 409 -25.32 25.21 9.75
C VAL A 409 -24.90 26.11 8.60
N VAL A 410 -23.59 26.34 8.47
CA VAL A 410 -23.01 27.12 7.38
C VAL A 410 -22.14 26.20 6.51
N HIS A 411 -22.14 26.47 5.22
CA HIS A 411 -21.26 25.78 4.28
C HIS A 411 -19.94 26.57 4.20
N LEU A 412 -18.85 25.98 4.61
CA LEU A 412 -17.52 26.55 4.47
C LEU A 412 -17.01 26.18 3.06
N GLN A 413 -16.66 27.18 2.27
CA GLN A 413 -16.07 27.02 0.94
C GLN A 413 -14.59 26.65 1.05
#